data_3588f8ef6cf37bf69e0b68a44eb44839
#
_entry.id   3588f8ef6cf37bf69e0b68a44eb44839
#
_cell.length_a   1.000
_cell.length_b   1.000
_cell.length_c   1.000
_cell.angle_alpha   90.00
_cell.angle_beta   90.00
_cell.angle_gamma   90.00
#
_symmetry.space_group_name_H-M   'P 1'
#
loop_
_entity.id
_entity.type
_entity.pdbx_description
1 polymer ?
#
loop_
_entity_poly.entity_id
_entity_poly.type
_entity_poly.pdbx_seq_one_letter_code
_entity_poly.pdbx_strand_id
1 'polypeptide(L)'
;MKSVILTKYGAPEVLKVKELKTPEPLNNEVRIKVHYAGINFAEIMARMKLYPGGPKPGSVLGGEVSGIIEEIGKDVKGLNIGQKVMGLSLNGSYSSHVCMDSNAIIPLPNNFKLDEAAAFPVIYITAYMMMFDLGNLQDGDTFLIHGAGGGVGTAAIQLAKTKNIKIIGTSSSWKHSKLTDM
;
A
#
# COMPACT_ATOMS: atom_id res chain seq x y z
N MET A 1 -16.81 -10.01 -9.94
CA MET A 1 -16.31 -9.06 -8.93
C MET A 1 -16.39 -7.63 -9.42
N LYS A 2 -16.59 -6.65 -8.53
CA LYS A 2 -16.52 -5.23 -8.90
C LYS A 2 -15.06 -4.76 -8.90
N SER A 3 -14.67 -3.97 -9.91
CA SER A 3 -13.30 -3.43 -10.06
C SER A 3 -13.33 -2.02 -10.63
N VAL A 4 -12.38 -1.18 -10.21
CA VAL A 4 -12.21 0.18 -10.74
C VAL A 4 -11.18 0.16 -11.87
N ILE A 5 -11.63 0.41 -13.08
CA ILE A 5 -10.81 0.35 -14.29
C ILE A 5 -10.42 1.75 -14.74
N LEU A 6 -9.16 1.92 -15.09
CA LEU A 6 -8.64 3.06 -15.81
C LEU A 6 -9.08 2.96 -17.28
N THR A 7 -10.06 3.74 -17.72
CA THR A 7 -10.57 3.66 -19.10
C THR A 7 -9.70 4.43 -20.11
N LYS A 8 -9.12 5.53 -19.67
CA LYS A 8 -8.14 6.36 -20.39
C LYS A 8 -7.33 7.16 -19.37
N TYR A 9 -6.26 7.80 -19.78
CA TYR A 9 -5.54 8.73 -18.89
C TYR A 9 -6.31 10.04 -18.75
N GLY A 10 -6.25 10.67 -17.57
CA GLY A 10 -6.93 11.94 -17.33
C GLY A 10 -7.36 12.20 -15.91
N ALA A 11 -8.39 13.03 -15.74
CA ALA A 11 -9.01 13.42 -14.48
C ALA A 11 -9.75 12.23 -13.79
N PRO A 12 -10.19 12.34 -12.54
CA PRO A 12 -10.78 11.21 -11.78
C PRO A 12 -11.94 10.48 -12.48
N GLU A 13 -12.69 11.16 -13.33
CA GLU A 13 -13.85 10.64 -14.05
C GLU A 13 -13.52 9.52 -15.05
N VAL A 14 -12.23 9.33 -15.36
CA VAL A 14 -11.77 8.23 -16.22
C VAL A 14 -11.79 6.87 -15.51
N LEU A 15 -11.89 6.89 -14.18
CA LEU A 15 -12.04 5.69 -13.37
C LEU A 15 -13.49 5.23 -13.41
N LYS A 16 -13.71 3.99 -13.83
CA LYS A 16 -15.06 3.42 -13.94
C LYS A 16 -15.14 2.09 -13.21
N VAL A 17 -16.20 1.93 -12.43
CA VAL A 17 -16.53 0.64 -11.86
C VAL A 17 -17.07 -0.28 -12.95
N LYS A 18 -16.51 -1.48 -13.05
CA LYS A 18 -16.98 -2.54 -13.93
C LYS A 18 -17.06 -3.87 -13.20
N GLU A 19 -17.90 -4.76 -13.69
CA GLU A 19 -17.93 -6.13 -13.24
C GLU A 19 -16.99 -6.97 -14.10
N LEU A 20 -16.13 -7.72 -13.43
CA LEU A 20 -15.18 -8.66 -14.03
C LEU A 20 -15.41 -10.05 -13.44
N LYS A 21 -14.90 -11.08 -14.12
CA LYS A 21 -14.81 -12.42 -13.54
C LYS A 21 -13.93 -12.37 -12.29
N THR A 22 -14.35 -13.01 -11.21
CA THR A 22 -13.51 -13.17 -10.02
C THR A 22 -12.31 -14.06 -10.38
N PRO A 23 -11.08 -13.63 -10.07
CA PRO A 23 -9.90 -14.42 -10.42
C PRO A 23 -9.79 -15.67 -9.52
N GLU A 24 -9.20 -16.71 -10.06
CA GLU A 24 -8.81 -17.90 -9.32
C GLU A 24 -7.30 -17.79 -9.00
N PRO A 25 -6.87 -18.12 -7.78
CA PRO A 25 -5.46 -18.03 -7.43
C PRO A 25 -4.63 -19.07 -8.17
N LEU A 26 -3.45 -18.68 -8.62
CA LEU A 26 -2.42 -19.60 -9.09
C LEU A 26 -1.88 -20.43 -7.92
N ASN A 27 -1.03 -21.42 -8.24
CA ASN A 27 -0.55 -22.36 -7.23
C ASN A 27 0.13 -21.70 -6.02
N ASN A 28 0.85 -20.60 -6.24
CA ASN A 28 1.58 -19.82 -5.22
C ASN A 28 0.84 -18.57 -4.74
N GLU A 29 -0.41 -18.38 -5.18
CA GLU A 29 -1.19 -17.20 -4.84
C GLU A 29 -2.28 -17.48 -3.82
N VAL A 30 -2.75 -16.42 -3.19
CA VAL A 30 -4.00 -16.41 -2.42
C VAL A 30 -4.98 -15.45 -3.05
N ARG A 31 -6.28 -15.78 -3.00
CA ARG A 31 -7.34 -14.82 -3.28
C ARG A 31 -7.80 -14.15 -2.00
N ILE A 32 -7.76 -12.84 -2.01
CA ILE A 32 -8.21 -12.00 -0.90
C ILE A 32 -9.55 -11.37 -1.26
N LYS A 33 -10.52 -11.51 -0.37
CA LYS A 33 -11.69 -10.63 -0.34
C LYS A 33 -11.28 -9.30 0.23
N VAL A 34 -11.23 -8.29 -0.62
CA VAL A 34 -10.76 -6.95 -0.26
C VAL A 34 -11.80 -6.23 0.59
N HIS A 35 -11.39 -5.77 1.75
CA HIS A 35 -12.20 -4.90 2.61
C HIS A 35 -11.82 -3.43 2.41
N TYR A 36 -10.51 -3.14 2.30
CA TYR A 36 -9.99 -1.81 2.05
C TYR A 36 -8.81 -1.88 1.08
N ALA A 37 -8.65 -0.83 0.29
CA ALA A 37 -7.50 -0.59 -0.58
C ALA A 37 -6.93 0.79 -0.28
N GLY A 38 -5.61 0.89 -0.16
CA GLY A 38 -4.94 2.17 0.03
C GLY A 38 -4.90 2.98 -1.27
N ILE A 39 -4.85 4.31 -1.13
CA ILE A 39 -4.72 5.24 -2.25
C ILE A 39 -3.44 6.04 -2.04
N ASN A 40 -2.49 5.89 -2.96
CA ASN A 40 -1.21 6.57 -2.93
C ASN A 40 -1.11 7.62 -4.06
N PHE A 41 -0.19 8.54 -3.93
CA PHE A 41 0.06 9.54 -4.98
C PHE A 41 0.52 8.91 -6.30
N ALA A 42 1.15 7.73 -6.21
CA ALA A 42 1.57 6.96 -7.38
C ALA A 42 0.40 6.60 -8.31
N GLU A 43 -0.75 6.18 -7.76
CA GLU A 43 -1.95 5.87 -8.57
C GLU A 43 -2.54 7.13 -9.21
N ILE A 44 -2.45 8.28 -8.54
CA ILE A 44 -2.87 9.56 -9.12
C ILE A 44 -1.98 9.90 -10.33
N MET A 45 -0.67 9.77 -10.18
CA MET A 45 0.28 9.98 -11.28
C MET A 45 0.09 8.96 -12.41
N ALA A 46 -0.14 7.69 -12.06
CA ALA A 46 -0.41 6.63 -13.03
C ALA A 46 -1.67 6.91 -13.85
N ARG A 47 -2.76 7.34 -13.18
CA ARG A 47 -4.00 7.76 -13.84
C ARG A 47 -3.78 8.92 -14.82
N MET A 48 -2.85 9.82 -14.52
CA MET A 48 -2.50 10.99 -15.35
C MET A 48 -1.43 10.70 -16.41
N LYS A 49 -0.92 9.44 -16.51
CA LYS A 49 0.22 9.05 -17.36
C LYS A 49 1.55 9.73 -16.96
N LEU A 50 1.69 10.10 -15.72
CA LEU A 50 2.92 10.76 -15.19
C LEU A 50 3.81 9.76 -14.43
N TYR A 51 3.36 8.53 -14.21
CA TYR A 51 4.13 7.49 -13.51
C TYR A 51 4.88 6.62 -14.54
N PRO A 52 6.23 6.59 -14.54
CA PRO A 52 7.01 5.77 -15.45
C PRO A 52 6.67 4.28 -15.29
N GLY A 53 6.41 3.59 -16.41
CA GLY A 53 6.03 2.17 -16.37
C GLY A 53 4.63 1.88 -15.77
N GLY A 54 3.85 2.91 -15.50
CA GLY A 54 2.52 2.76 -14.91
C GLY A 54 1.51 2.00 -15.77
N PRO A 55 0.38 1.59 -15.16
CA PRO A 55 -0.64 0.79 -15.82
C PRO A 55 -1.24 1.49 -17.04
N LYS A 56 -1.58 0.69 -18.05
CA LYS A 56 -2.23 1.17 -19.27
C LYS A 56 -3.76 1.25 -19.11
N PRO A 57 -4.46 2.05 -19.93
CA PRO A 57 -5.91 1.97 -20.02
C PRO A 57 -6.40 0.53 -20.24
N GLY A 58 -7.47 0.17 -19.56
CA GLY A 58 -7.96 -1.21 -19.44
C GLY A 58 -7.54 -1.93 -18.16
N SER A 59 -6.52 -1.43 -17.45
CA SER A 59 -6.05 -2.02 -16.20
C SER A 59 -6.90 -1.61 -15.00
N VAL A 60 -6.94 -2.48 -14.00
CA VAL A 60 -7.41 -2.16 -12.64
C VAL A 60 -6.25 -1.55 -11.88
N LEU A 61 -6.45 -0.40 -11.25
CA LEU A 61 -5.45 0.27 -10.43
C LEU A 61 -5.36 -0.31 -8.99
N GLY A 62 -4.49 0.28 -8.19
CA GLY A 62 -4.32 0.02 -6.76
C GLY A 62 -3.13 -0.88 -6.46
N GLY A 63 -2.29 -0.44 -5.50
CA GLY A 63 -1.02 -1.08 -5.13
C GLY A 63 -1.05 -1.81 -3.78
N GLU A 64 -2.07 -1.61 -2.96
CA GLU A 64 -2.13 -2.22 -1.62
C GLU A 64 -3.55 -2.51 -1.16
N VAL A 65 -3.71 -3.53 -0.34
CA VAL A 65 -5.00 -3.96 0.19
C VAL A 65 -4.89 -4.45 1.62
N SER A 66 -6.05 -4.49 2.27
CA SER A 66 -6.30 -5.38 3.39
C SER A 66 -7.62 -6.13 3.20
N GLY A 67 -7.69 -7.32 3.75
CA GLY A 67 -8.88 -8.15 3.62
C GLY A 67 -8.72 -9.51 4.28
N ILE A 68 -9.52 -10.46 3.80
CA ILE A 68 -9.58 -11.81 4.32
C ILE A 68 -9.26 -12.79 3.21
N ILE A 69 -8.40 -13.75 3.48
CA ILE A 69 -8.10 -14.84 2.55
C ILE A 69 -9.36 -15.71 2.36
N GLU A 70 -9.83 -15.84 1.11
CA GLU A 70 -10.95 -16.71 0.73
C GLU A 70 -10.52 -18.01 0.09
N GLU A 71 -9.39 -18.00 -0.63
CA GLU A 71 -8.89 -19.16 -1.34
C GLU A 71 -7.36 -19.16 -1.38
N ILE A 72 -6.78 -20.35 -1.41
CA ILE A 72 -5.34 -20.56 -1.31
C ILE A 72 -4.90 -21.53 -2.41
N GLY A 73 -3.88 -21.14 -3.17
CA GLY A 73 -3.23 -22.01 -4.16
C GLY A 73 -2.51 -23.19 -3.49
N LYS A 74 -2.38 -24.28 -4.21
CA LYS A 74 -1.91 -25.58 -3.66
C LYS A 74 -0.48 -25.56 -3.08
N ASP A 75 0.37 -24.63 -3.52
CA ASP A 75 1.77 -24.55 -3.11
C ASP A 75 1.99 -23.52 -1.98
N VAL A 76 0.95 -22.80 -1.58
CA VAL A 76 1.00 -21.80 -0.49
C VAL A 76 1.15 -22.49 0.86
N LYS A 77 2.06 -21.97 1.68
CA LYS A 77 2.31 -22.47 3.05
C LYS A 77 2.21 -21.33 4.05
N GLY A 78 1.82 -21.64 5.27
CA GLY A 78 1.80 -20.70 6.40
C GLY A 78 0.65 -19.67 6.40
N LEU A 79 -0.25 -19.72 5.42
CA LEU A 79 -1.46 -18.89 5.35
C LEU A 79 -2.73 -19.76 5.44
N ASN A 80 -3.81 -19.23 5.97
CA ASN A 80 -5.06 -19.94 6.18
C ASN A 80 -6.26 -19.17 5.61
N ILE A 81 -7.27 -19.90 5.11
CA ILE A 81 -8.55 -19.32 4.74
C ILE A 81 -9.19 -18.68 5.99
N GLY A 82 -9.80 -17.53 5.83
CA GLY A 82 -10.37 -16.72 6.92
C GLY A 82 -9.36 -15.82 7.63
N GLN A 83 -8.06 -15.90 7.32
CA GLN A 83 -7.04 -15.08 7.93
C GLN A 83 -7.12 -13.63 7.46
N LYS A 84 -7.03 -12.68 8.40
CA LYS A 84 -6.88 -11.25 8.09
C LYS A 84 -5.46 -10.98 7.61
N VAL A 85 -5.35 -10.26 6.50
CA VAL A 85 -4.06 -9.96 5.86
C VAL A 85 -4.03 -8.55 5.30
N MET A 86 -2.82 -8.04 5.10
CA MET A 86 -2.52 -6.96 4.17
C MET A 86 -1.57 -7.46 3.10
N GLY A 87 -1.53 -6.78 1.96
CA GLY A 87 -0.66 -7.16 0.86
C GLY A 87 -0.32 -6.00 -0.05
N LEU A 88 0.83 -6.14 -0.71
CA LEU A 88 1.33 -5.21 -1.70
C LEU A 88 1.26 -5.84 -3.09
N SER A 89 0.73 -5.12 -4.07
CA SER A 89 0.68 -5.53 -5.46
C SER A 89 1.14 -4.42 -6.39
N LEU A 90 1.46 -4.77 -7.62
CA LEU A 90 1.78 -3.76 -8.63
C LEU A 90 0.51 -3.06 -9.15
N ASN A 91 -0.60 -3.77 -9.22
CA ASN A 91 -1.90 -3.29 -9.70
C ASN A 91 -3.01 -4.25 -9.27
N GLY A 92 -4.27 -3.85 -9.41
CA GLY A 92 -5.42 -4.74 -9.24
C GLY A 92 -6.14 -4.61 -7.91
N SER A 93 -5.59 -3.85 -6.97
CA SER A 93 -6.13 -3.73 -5.60
C SER A 93 -7.45 -2.97 -5.51
N TYR A 94 -7.80 -2.16 -6.51
CA TYR A 94 -9.12 -1.50 -6.54
C TYR A 94 -10.20 -2.42 -7.08
N SER A 95 -10.32 -3.58 -6.44
CA SER A 95 -11.29 -4.63 -6.74
C SER A 95 -11.87 -5.21 -5.46
N SER A 96 -13.05 -5.82 -5.55
CA SER A 96 -13.61 -6.56 -4.41
C SER A 96 -12.87 -7.87 -4.10
N HIS A 97 -12.09 -8.37 -5.06
CA HIS A 97 -11.21 -9.54 -4.88
C HIS A 97 -9.92 -9.34 -5.67
N VAL A 98 -8.82 -9.85 -5.15
CA VAL A 98 -7.52 -9.84 -5.82
C VAL A 98 -6.77 -11.13 -5.53
N CYS A 99 -6.06 -11.66 -6.53
CA CYS A 99 -5.08 -12.72 -6.30
C CYS A 99 -3.69 -12.11 -6.20
N MET A 100 -2.91 -12.58 -5.22
CA MET A 100 -1.56 -12.08 -4.93
C MET A 100 -0.65 -13.23 -4.57
N ASP A 101 0.63 -13.12 -4.95
CA ASP A 101 1.67 -14.04 -4.52
C ASP A 101 1.72 -14.10 -2.98
N SER A 102 1.79 -15.30 -2.43
CA SER A 102 1.81 -15.52 -0.98
C SER A 102 2.98 -14.84 -0.28
N ASN A 103 4.08 -14.59 -0.98
CA ASN A 103 5.23 -13.85 -0.45
C ASN A 103 4.98 -12.34 -0.31
N ALA A 104 3.96 -11.80 -0.99
CA ALA A 104 3.55 -10.41 -0.88
C ALA A 104 2.45 -10.18 0.18
N ILE A 105 2.12 -11.23 0.95
CA ILE A 105 1.06 -11.22 1.95
C ILE A 105 1.64 -11.17 3.34
N ILE A 106 1.11 -10.26 4.15
CA ILE A 106 1.50 -10.09 5.56
C ILE A 106 0.27 -10.39 6.44
N PRO A 107 0.32 -11.48 7.24
CA PRO A 107 -0.70 -11.76 8.23
C PRO A 107 -0.83 -10.64 9.26
N LEU A 108 -2.06 -10.28 9.60
CA LEU A 108 -2.32 -9.24 10.58
C LEU A 108 -2.47 -9.80 11.99
N PRO A 109 -1.93 -9.10 13.02
CA PRO A 109 -2.28 -9.36 14.40
C PRO A 109 -3.80 -9.19 14.62
N ASN A 110 -4.38 -9.93 15.56
CA ASN A 110 -5.83 -9.95 15.80
C ASN A 110 -6.44 -8.57 16.09
N ASN A 111 -5.68 -7.70 16.77
CA ASN A 111 -6.09 -6.35 17.15
C ASN A 111 -5.83 -5.29 16.08
N PHE A 112 -5.20 -5.64 14.96
CA PHE A 112 -4.93 -4.68 13.88
C PHE A 112 -6.19 -4.49 13.03
N LYS A 113 -6.55 -3.24 12.77
CA LYS A 113 -7.75 -2.90 11.98
C LYS A 113 -7.45 -2.98 10.50
N LEU A 114 -8.41 -3.47 9.72
CA LEU A 114 -8.23 -3.62 8.27
C LEU A 114 -8.10 -2.28 7.52
N ASP A 115 -8.78 -1.22 7.97
CA ASP A 115 -8.68 0.11 7.38
C ASP A 115 -7.27 0.71 7.57
N GLU A 116 -6.69 0.56 8.75
CA GLU A 116 -5.30 0.97 9.03
C GLU A 116 -4.31 0.11 8.22
N ALA A 117 -4.53 -1.19 8.16
CA ALA A 117 -3.68 -2.14 7.43
C ALA A 117 -3.63 -1.87 5.91
N ALA A 118 -4.73 -1.39 5.31
CA ALA A 118 -4.77 -1.09 3.88
C ALA A 118 -3.88 0.09 3.49
N ALA A 119 -3.57 0.99 4.40
CA ALA A 119 -2.73 2.16 4.16
C ALA A 119 -1.28 1.98 4.66
N PHE A 120 -0.90 0.75 5.02
CA PHE A 120 0.40 0.47 5.63
C PHE A 120 1.49 0.06 4.61
N PRO A 121 1.27 -0.91 3.71
CA PRO A 121 2.37 -1.53 2.97
C PRO A 121 3.19 -0.55 2.15
N VAL A 122 2.55 0.26 1.29
CA VAL A 122 3.28 1.15 0.37
C VAL A 122 4.11 2.18 1.11
N ILE A 123 3.51 2.90 2.07
CA ILE A 123 4.19 4.02 2.72
C ILE A 123 5.29 3.58 3.68
N TYR A 124 5.07 2.49 4.44
CA TYR A 124 6.07 2.02 5.40
C TYR A 124 7.22 1.27 4.73
N ILE A 125 6.95 0.43 3.72
CA ILE A 125 8.01 -0.24 2.95
C ILE A 125 8.85 0.82 2.23
N THR A 126 8.21 1.81 1.60
CA THR A 126 8.93 2.92 0.94
C THR A 126 9.81 3.68 1.93
N ALA A 127 9.25 4.08 3.06
CA ALA A 127 10.01 4.80 4.09
C ALA A 127 11.19 3.96 4.62
N TYR A 128 10.94 2.67 4.93
CA TYR A 128 11.96 1.76 5.44
C TYR A 128 13.13 1.60 4.45
N MET A 129 12.82 1.28 3.19
CA MET A 129 13.84 1.11 2.15
C MET A 129 14.65 2.39 1.94
N MET A 130 14.00 3.55 1.90
CA MET A 130 14.69 4.83 1.71
C MET A 130 15.57 5.20 2.89
N MET A 131 15.12 4.93 4.12
CA MET A 131 15.86 5.28 5.33
C MET A 131 17.00 4.31 5.62
N PHE A 132 16.74 3.01 5.60
CA PHE A 132 17.67 2.01 6.12
C PHE A 132 18.42 1.27 5.02
N ASP A 133 17.76 0.83 3.95
CA ASP A 133 18.44 0.04 2.92
C ASP A 133 19.26 0.94 1.97
N LEU A 134 18.72 2.09 1.58
CA LEU A 134 19.38 3.02 0.66
C LEU A 134 20.10 4.15 1.39
N GLY A 135 19.48 4.72 2.41
CA GLY A 135 20.02 5.83 3.19
C GLY A 135 21.00 5.42 4.28
N ASN A 136 21.05 4.12 4.63
CA ASN A 136 21.91 3.54 5.66
C ASN A 136 21.89 4.32 6.99
N LEU A 137 20.72 4.82 7.40
CA LEU A 137 20.54 5.55 8.65
C LEU A 137 20.84 4.66 9.86
N GLN A 138 21.62 5.20 10.80
CA GLN A 138 22.05 4.53 12.02
C GLN A 138 21.52 5.25 13.26
N ASP A 139 21.57 4.57 14.40
CA ASP A 139 21.29 5.19 15.70
C ASP A 139 22.18 6.41 15.92
N GLY A 140 21.59 7.52 16.37
CA GLY A 140 22.27 8.78 16.61
C GLY A 140 22.31 9.74 15.42
N ASP A 141 21.92 9.29 14.22
CA ASP A 141 21.88 10.12 13.04
C ASP A 141 20.80 11.22 13.12
N THR A 142 20.98 12.24 12.29
CA THR A 142 19.96 13.26 12.03
C THR A 142 19.42 13.12 10.62
N PHE A 143 18.11 12.95 10.51
CA PHE A 143 17.41 12.75 9.25
C PHE A 143 16.54 13.96 8.90
N LEU A 144 16.78 14.55 7.71
CA LEU A 144 15.93 15.60 7.16
C LEU A 144 14.92 15.00 6.18
N ILE A 145 13.63 15.26 6.39
CA ILE A 145 12.57 14.83 5.49
C ILE A 145 11.70 16.01 5.03
N HIS A 146 11.61 16.21 3.72
CA HIS A 146 10.66 17.12 3.10
C HIS A 146 9.29 16.45 2.92
N GLY A 147 8.22 17.22 3.18
CA GLY A 147 6.88 16.67 3.11
C GLY A 147 6.54 15.71 4.27
N ALA A 148 7.08 15.95 5.45
CA ALA A 148 6.93 15.13 6.65
C ALA A 148 5.47 14.81 7.02
N GLY A 149 4.51 15.67 6.63
CA GLY A 149 3.07 15.45 6.84
C GLY A 149 2.37 14.68 5.72
N GLY A 150 3.10 14.04 4.80
CA GLY A 150 2.58 13.08 3.82
C GLY A 150 2.63 11.64 4.33
N GLY A 151 2.08 10.69 3.58
CA GLY A 151 2.05 9.28 3.99
C GLY A 151 3.43 8.71 4.29
N VAL A 152 4.36 8.78 3.33
CA VAL A 152 5.75 8.32 3.53
C VAL A 152 6.45 9.12 4.63
N GLY A 153 6.19 10.43 4.74
CA GLY A 153 6.77 11.28 5.78
C GLY A 153 6.36 10.86 7.19
N THR A 154 5.07 10.61 7.41
CA THR A 154 4.56 10.16 8.72
C THR A 154 5.03 8.75 9.05
N ALA A 155 5.12 7.84 8.08
CA ALA A 155 5.72 6.53 8.27
C ALA A 155 7.20 6.63 8.66
N ALA A 156 7.97 7.50 8.00
CA ALA A 156 9.38 7.74 8.31
C ALA A 156 9.58 8.27 9.74
N ILE A 157 8.72 9.21 10.19
CA ILE A 157 8.75 9.70 11.56
C ILE A 157 8.53 8.55 12.55
N GLN A 158 7.55 7.71 12.33
CA GLN A 158 7.26 6.57 13.22
C GLN A 158 8.39 5.54 13.22
N LEU A 159 8.96 5.22 12.07
CA LEU A 159 10.11 4.32 11.96
C LEU A 159 11.35 4.89 12.67
N ALA A 160 11.66 6.17 12.50
CA ALA A 160 12.77 6.82 13.17
C ALA A 160 12.65 6.79 14.69
N LYS A 161 11.43 6.86 15.24
CA LYS A 161 11.17 6.73 16.68
C LYS A 161 11.42 5.33 17.24
N THR A 162 11.44 4.29 16.41
CA THR A 162 11.86 2.94 16.83
C THR A 162 13.38 2.81 16.99
N LYS A 163 14.10 3.84 16.56
CA LYS A 163 15.54 4.01 16.62
C LYS A 163 15.85 5.36 17.28
N ASN A 164 17.09 5.55 17.73
CA ASN A 164 17.51 6.85 18.27
C ASN A 164 17.94 7.81 17.14
N ILE A 165 17.01 8.13 16.23
CA ILE A 165 17.24 9.00 15.07
C ILE A 165 16.54 10.33 15.29
N LYS A 166 17.29 11.43 15.19
CA LYS A 166 16.74 12.78 15.25
C LYS A 166 16.09 13.15 13.91
N ILE A 167 14.87 13.69 13.95
CA ILE A 167 14.12 14.06 12.77
C ILE A 167 14.03 15.58 12.65
N ILE A 168 14.30 16.08 11.45
CA ILE A 168 13.99 17.44 11.02
C ILE A 168 12.99 17.33 9.86
N GLY A 169 11.74 17.74 10.08
CA GLY A 169 10.68 17.64 9.07
C GLY A 169 10.27 19.01 8.53
N THR A 170 10.02 19.10 7.23
CA THR A 170 9.34 20.25 6.64
C THR A 170 7.93 19.90 6.22
N SER A 171 6.98 20.79 6.46
CA SER A 171 5.58 20.62 6.06
C SER A 171 4.86 21.97 5.99
N SER A 172 3.60 21.97 5.52
CA SER A 172 2.73 23.14 5.65
C SER A 172 2.43 23.43 7.12
N SER A 173 2.37 24.72 7.49
CA SER A 173 2.23 25.18 8.88
C SER A 173 1.05 24.56 9.63
N TRP A 174 -0.08 24.37 8.95
CA TRP A 174 -1.28 23.77 9.54
C TRP A 174 -1.12 22.28 9.98
N LYS A 175 -0.03 21.61 9.57
CA LYS A 175 0.30 20.24 9.97
C LYS A 175 1.27 20.19 11.16
N HIS A 176 1.90 21.30 11.53
CA HIS A 176 3.01 21.29 12.49
C HIS A 176 2.60 20.71 13.84
N SER A 177 1.48 21.15 14.42
CA SER A 177 1.02 20.61 15.71
C SER A 177 0.91 19.09 15.72
N LYS A 178 0.23 18.52 14.70
CA LYS A 178 0.07 17.07 14.59
C LYS A 178 1.39 16.33 14.44
N LEU A 179 2.36 16.91 13.74
CA LEU A 179 3.68 16.30 13.55
C LEU A 179 4.56 16.38 14.80
N THR A 180 4.40 17.45 15.60
CA THR A 180 5.11 17.59 16.86
C THR A 180 4.59 16.60 17.91
N ASP A 181 3.30 16.26 17.86
CA ASP A 181 2.65 15.32 18.77
C ASP A 181 2.90 13.85 18.40
N MET A 182 3.43 13.59 17.19
CA MET A 182 3.78 12.24 16.73
C MET A 182 5.11 11.77 17.30
#